data_38a3388de277d11c70dc1c3d57d39c8d
#
_entry.id   38a3388de277d11c70dc1c3d57d39c8d
#
_cell.length_a   1.000
_cell.length_b   1.000
_cell.length_c   1.000
_cell.angle_alpha   90.00
_cell.angle_beta   90.00
_cell.angle_gamma   90.00
#
_symmetry.space_group_name_H-M   'P 1'
#
loop_
_entity.id
_entity.type
_entity.pdbx_description
1 polymer ?
#
loop_
_entity_poly.entity_id
_entity_poly.type
_entity_poly.pdbx_seq_one_letter_code
_entity_poly.pdbx_strand_id
1 'polypeptide(L)'
;MKNKISDFSKNLLFWSKTYNTRTMPWKGEKDPYKIWLSEIILQQTRVEQGMSYYLKFINAYPTVDKLAKAKEDEIFKMWEGLGYYSRCRNLIATAKNISENYAGLFPKEYDHLLKLKGVGPYTAAAISSFAYDLPFAVVDGNVFRILARHFGINTPIDSFVGKILFNKLAQDLLNKKQPSAYNQAIMDFGATICKPKLPLCDTCIFNKTCLAFKNNKVNILPVKETKLVKKQRYFYYLVVKFDNKFYIRKRTEKDIWQNLWEFILVEMPEKIEIEQFIKTKSFAQKVNKTAAVKNYSPFYKQQLTHQTIEGCFILINLQSPLLNNDFELVKSSNLKNLAFPRFITSYFEKNPTF
;
A
#
# COMPACT_ATOMS: atom_id res chain seq x y z
N MET A 1 -33.68 11.37 -15.26
CA MET A 1 -32.52 10.76 -14.59
C MET A 1 -32.25 9.32 -15.07
N LYS A 2 -33.25 8.42 -15.12
CA LYS A 2 -33.09 7.00 -15.56
C LYS A 2 -32.45 6.83 -16.95
N ASN A 3 -32.81 7.63 -17.96
CA ASN A 3 -32.22 7.54 -19.31
C ASN A 3 -30.73 7.90 -19.32
N LYS A 4 -30.31 8.94 -18.57
CA LYS A 4 -28.88 9.33 -18.47
C LYS A 4 -28.01 8.26 -17.78
N ILE A 5 -28.58 7.52 -16.83
CA ILE A 5 -27.93 6.42 -16.12
C ILE A 5 -27.71 5.24 -17.08
N SER A 6 -28.76 4.85 -17.83
CA SER A 6 -28.68 3.78 -18.84
C SER A 6 -27.63 4.08 -19.92
N ASP A 7 -27.57 5.32 -20.39
CA ASP A 7 -26.65 5.72 -21.46
C ASP A 7 -25.20 5.75 -21.00
N PHE A 8 -24.93 6.18 -19.75
CA PHE A 8 -23.57 6.15 -19.20
C PHE A 8 -23.01 4.73 -19.16
N SER A 9 -23.78 3.79 -18.59
CA SER A 9 -23.36 2.39 -18.46
C SER A 9 -23.15 1.72 -19.82
N LYS A 10 -24.05 1.92 -20.76
CA LYS A 10 -23.96 1.36 -22.12
C LYS A 10 -22.73 1.90 -22.87
N ASN A 11 -22.53 3.20 -22.86
CA ASN A 11 -21.39 3.83 -23.52
C ASN A 11 -20.06 3.37 -22.92
N LEU A 12 -19.97 3.26 -21.59
CA LEU A 12 -18.78 2.77 -20.91
C LEU A 12 -18.42 1.32 -21.30
N LEU A 13 -19.42 0.43 -21.34
CA LEU A 13 -19.21 -0.95 -21.78
C LEU A 13 -18.85 -1.02 -23.26
N PHE A 14 -19.47 -0.20 -24.11
CA PHE A 14 -19.09 -0.08 -25.51
C PHE A 14 -17.63 0.34 -25.66
N TRP A 15 -17.22 1.42 -24.97
CA TRP A 15 -15.82 1.87 -24.96
C TRP A 15 -14.87 0.73 -24.53
N SER A 16 -15.22 0.02 -23.46
CA SER A 16 -14.38 -1.05 -22.92
C SER A 16 -14.18 -2.18 -23.93
N LYS A 17 -15.21 -2.54 -24.67
CA LYS A 17 -15.13 -3.60 -25.70
C LYS A 17 -14.38 -3.18 -26.95
N THR A 18 -14.52 -1.90 -27.35
CA THR A 18 -14.05 -1.44 -28.65
C THR A 18 -12.66 -0.80 -28.61
N TYR A 19 -12.36 -0.06 -27.52
CA TYR A 19 -11.17 0.80 -27.47
C TYR A 19 -10.22 0.49 -26.33
N ASN A 20 -10.63 -0.31 -25.33
CA ASN A 20 -9.78 -0.58 -24.19
C ASN A 20 -8.78 -1.71 -24.47
N THR A 21 -7.51 -1.33 -24.63
CA THR A 21 -6.39 -2.27 -24.85
C THR A 21 -5.61 -2.59 -23.60
N ARG A 22 -6.04 -2.10 -22.43
CA ARG A 22 -5.31 -2.30 -21.18
C ARG A 22 -5.34 -3.76 -20.75
N THR A 23 -4.17 -4.35 -20.57
CA THR A 23 -3.98 -5.73 -20.09
C THR A 23 -3.33 -5.73 -18.71
N MET A 24 -3.70 -6.67 -17.87
CA MET A 24 -3.11 -6.90 -16.54
C MET A 24 -3.27 -8.38 -16.18
N PRO A 25 -2.33 -8.98 -15.42
CA PRO A 25 -2.36 -10.42 -15.10
C PRO A 25 -3.62 -10.89 -14.37
N TRP A 26 -4.28 -10.00 -13.62
CA TRP A 26 -5.50 -10.29 -12.86
C TRP A 26 -6.79 -9.91 -13.59
N LYS A 27 -6.70 -9.31 -14.79
CA LYS A 27 -7.88 -8.93 -15.55
C LYS A 27 -8.58 -10.16 -16.10
N GLY A 28 -9.84 -10.32 -15.78
CA GLY A 28 -10.65 -11.50 -16.14
C GLY A 28 -10.47 -12.71 -15.22
N GLU A 29 -9.64 -12.61 -14.19
CA GLU A 29 -9.50 -13.64 -13.15
C GLU A 29 -10.85 -13.86 -12.42
N LYS A 30 -11.13 -15.12 -12.06
CA LYS A 30 -12.32 -15.53 -11.32
C LYS A 30 -12.02 -16.16 -9.96
N ASP A 31 -10.77 -16.51 -9.71
CA ASP A 31 -10.33 -17.01 -8.41
C ASP A 31 -10.35 -15.87 -7.38
N PRO A 32 -11.20 -15.93 -6.34
CA PRO A 32 -11.32 -14.87 -5.35
C PRO A 32 -10.01 -14.63 -4.55
N TYR A 33 -9.18 -15.66 -4.36
CA TYR A 33 -7.88 -15.52 -3.74
C TYR A 33 -6.96 -14.62 -4.57
N LYS A 34 -6.86 -14.85 -5.86
CA LYS A 34 -6.01 -14.10 -6.76
C LYS A 34 -6.49 -12.66 -6.94
N ILE A 35 -7.82 -12.46 -7.00
CA ILE A 35 -8.43 -11.13 -7.03
C ILE A 35 -8.12 -10.39 -5.74
N TRP A 36 -8.39 -10.99 -4.57
CA TRP A 36 -8.09 -10.39 -3.27
C TRP A 36 -6.61 -10.01 -3.14
N LEU A 37 -5.71 -10.92 -3.52
CA LEU A 37 -4.27 -10.67 -3.47
C LEU A 37 -3.87 -9.46 -4.33
N SER A 38 -4.37 -9.36 -5.56
CA SER A 38 -4.11 -8.22 -6.43
C SER A 38 -4.62 -6.92 -5.82
N GLU A 39 -5.84 -6.93 -5.27
CA GLU A 39 -6.45 -5.74 -4.65
C GLU A 39 -5.67 -5.27 -3.42
N ILE A 40 -5.19 -6.18 -2.55
CA ILE A 40 -4.38 -5.81 -1.38
C ILE A 40 -3.00 -5.27 -1.80
N ILE A 41 -2.34 -5.88 -2.78
CA ILE A 41 -1.04 -5.42 -3.29
C ILE A 41 -1.17 -4.04 -3.94
N LEU A 42 -2.26 -3.77 -4.65
CA LEU A 42 -2.45 -2.53 -5.39
C LEU A 42 -3.02 -1.37 -4.55
N GLN A 43 -3.46 -1.61 -3.30
CA GLN A 43 -3.85 -0.51 -2.41
C GLN A 43 -2.72 0.51 -2.30
N GLN A 44 -2.95 1.75 -2.79
CA GLN A 44 -1.97 2.84 -2.78
C GLN A 44 -0.61 2.50 -3.45
N THR A 45 -0.59 1.52 -4.35
CA THR A 45 0.59 1.11 -5.12
C THR A 45 0.29 1.23 -6.61
N ARG A 46 1.25 1.73 -7.38
CA ARG A 46 1.12 1.79 -8.85
C ARG A 46 1.13 0.38 -9.44
N VAL A 47 0.38 0.18 -10.52
CA VAL A 47 0.24 -1.12 -11.18
C VAL A 47 1.60 -1.70 -11.58
N GLU A 48 2.48 -0.87 -12.17
CA GLU A 48 3.80 -1.29 -12.64
C GLU A 48 4.65 -1.85 -11.49
N GLN A 49 4.60 -1.22 -10.32
CA GLN A 49 5.30 -1.70 -9.12
C GLN A 49 4.61 -2.93 -8.54
N GLY A 50 3.28 -2.93 -8.44
CA GLY A 50 2.51 -4.04 -7.82
C GLY A 50 2.54 -5.33 -8.63
N MET A 51 2.66 -5.24 -9.96
CA MET A 51 2.64 -6.41 -10.86
C MET A 51 3.72 -7.43 -10.52
N SER A 52 4.96 -6.99 -10.33
CA SER A 52 6.07 -7.91 -10.00
C SER A 52 5.87 -8.61 -8.66
N TYR A 53 5.28 -7.93 -7.67
CA TYR A 53 4.94 -8.53 -6.38
C TYR A 53 3.80 -9.53 -6.51
N TYR A 54 2.74 -9.18 -7.23
CA TYR A 54 1.63 -10.10 -7.48
C TYR A 54 2.09 -11.43 -8.08
N LEU A 55 2.90 -11.36 -9.14
CA LEU A 55 3.43 -12.55 -9.82
C LEU A 55 4.32 -13.38 -8.87
N LYS A 56 5.18 -12.73 -8.07
CA LYS A 56 6.00 -13.42 -7.07
C LYS A 56 5.15 -14.15 -6.03
N PHE A 57 4.10 -13.49 -5.51
CA PHE A 57 3.21 -14.06 -4.51
C PHE A 57 2.40 -15.24 -5.06
N ILE A 58 1.81 -15.12 -6.24
CA ILE A 58 1.04 -16.21 -6.86
C ILE A 58 1.93 -17.42 -7.17
N ASN A 59 3.16 -17.18 -7.60
CA ASN A 59 4.10 -18.27 -7.87
C ASN A 59 4.53 -18.99 -6.58
N ALA A 60 4.84 -18.25 -5.51
CA ALA A 60 5.27 -18.83 -4.23
C ALA A 60 4.10 -19.44 -3.44
N TYR A 61 2.93 -18.78 -3.47
CA TYR A 61 1.74 -19.14 -2.72
C TYR A 61 0.52 -19.19 -3.65
N PRO A 62 0.35 -20.23 -4.47
CA PRO A 62 -0.72 -20.32 -5.47
C PRO A 62 -2.11 -20.49 -4.87
N THR A 63 -2.23 -20.81 -3.57
CA THR A 63 -3.50 -20.90 -2.82
C THR A 63 -3.41 -20.15 -1.51
N VAL A 64 -4.58 -19.74 -0.98
CA VAL A 64 -4.66 -19.07 0.33
C VAL A 64 -4.10 -19.93 1.46
N ASP A 65 -4.28 -21.26 1.41
CA ASP A 65 -3.76 -22.19 2.41
C ASP A 65 -2.22 -22.25 2.42
N LYS A 66 -1.60 -22.19 1.23
CA LYS A 66 -0.13 -22.11 1.15
C LYS A 66 0.39 -20.81 1.75
N LEU A 67 -0.32 -19.68 1.49
CA LEU A 67 0.02 -18.41 2.10
C LEU A 67 -0.21 -18.42 3.62
N ALA A 68 -1.30 -19.03 4.10
CA ALA A 68 -1.62 -19.13 5.53
C ALA A 68 -0.58 -19.92 6.32
N LYS A 69 0.00 -20.97 5.72
CA LYS A 69 1.01 -21.86 6.33
C LYS A 69 2.45 -21.35 6.20
N ALA A 70 2.69 -20.30 5.41
CA ALA A 70 4.02 -19.74 5.21
C ALA A 70 4.52 -19.02 6.47
N LYS A 71 5.84 -19.00 6.66
CA LYS A 71 6.46 -18.24 7.75
C LYS A 71 6.26 -16.73 7.51
N GLU A 72 5.84 -16.04 8.55
CA GLU A 72 5.57 -14.59 8.45
C GLU A 72 6.78 -13.81 7.95
N ASP A 73 8.00 -14.17 8.42
CA ASP A 73 9.22 -13.49 8.01
C ASP A 73 9.53 -13.67 6.50
N GLU A 74 9.19 -14.79 5.90
CA GLU A 74 9.30 -15.03 4.45
C GLU A 74 8.32 -14.13 3.69
N ILE A 75 7.07 -14.02 4.18
CA ILE A 75 6.05 -13.15 3.59
C ILE A 75 6.48 -11.68 3.70
N PHE A 76 6.98 -11.23 4.87
CA PHE A 76 7.48 -9.88 5.05
C PHE A 76 8.68 -9.60 4.15
N LYS A 77 9.60 -10.57 3.99
CA LYS A 77 10.75 -10.44 3.08
C LYS A 77 10.30 -10.31 1.62
N MET A 78 9.31 -11.08 1.20
CA MET A 78 8.73 -10.98 -0.14
C MET A 78 8.01 -9.64 -0.36
N TRP A 79 7.44 -9.03 0.70
CA TRP A 79 6.75 -7.73 0.68
C TRP A 79 7.71 -6.55 0.74
N GLU A 80 9.00 -6.78 1.04
CA GLU A 80 10.00 -5.73 1.23
C GLU A 80 10.05 -4.76 0.04
N GLY A 81 10.00 -3.45 0.34
CA GLY A 81 9.99 -2.38 -0.68
C GLY A 81 8.60 -1.95 -1.18
N LEU A 82 7.55 -2.75 -0.98
CA LEU A 82 6.20 -2.40 -1.42
C LEU A 82 5.55 -1.31 -0.53
N GLY A 83 5.97 -1.21 0.72
CA GLY A 83 5.46 -0.24 1.68
C GLY A 83 4.09 -0.62 2.28
N TYR A 84 3.56 0.27 3.14
CA TYR A 84 2.27 0.06 3.82
C TYR A 84 2.14 -1.34 4.45
N TYR A 85 3.09 -1.69 5.30
CA TYR A 85 3.23 -3.03 5.88
C TYR A 85 2.04 -3.50 6.73
N SER A 86 1.15 -2.59 7.12
CA SER A 86 -0.16 -2.98 7.67
C SER A 86 -0.97 -3.86 6.71
N ARG A 87 -0.83 -3.67 5.39
CA ARG A 87 -1.46 -4.55 4.38
C ARG A 87 -0.88 -5.95 4.44
N CYS A 88 0.45 -6.09 4.57
CA CYS A 88 1.11 -7.39 4.73
C CYS A 88 0.61 -8.13 5.99
N ARG A 89 0.54 -7.43 7.14
CA ARG A 89 -0.04 -8.01 8.36
C ARG A 89 -1.48 -8.44 8.19
N ASN A 90 -2.31 -7.61 7.55
CA ASN A 90 -3.70 -7.94 7.27
C ASN A 90 -3.82 -9.10 6.28
N LEU A 91 -2.96 -9.15 5.27
CA LEU A 91 -2.86 -10.26 4.31
C LEU A 91 -2.64 -11.59 5.04
N ILE A 92 -1.62 -11.65 5.91
CA ILE A 92 -1.29 -12.85 6.70
C ILE A 92 -2.48 -13.25 7.60
N ALA A 93 -3.03 -12.28 8.33
CA ALA A 93 -4.14 -12.55 9.25
C ALA A 93 -5.40 -13.03 8.51
N THR A 94 -5.69 -12.46 7.35
CA THR A 94 -6.83 -12.87 6.52
C THR A 94 -6.60 -14.23 5.87
N ALA A 95 -5.40 -14.51 5.37
CA ALA A 95 -5.08 -15.84 4.83
C ALA A 95 -5.28 -16.94 5.89
N LYS A 96 -4.77 -16.74 7.12
CA LYS A 96 -5.00 -17.67 8.24
C LYS A 96 -6.49 -17.82 8.56
N ASN A 97 -7.22 -16.71 8.63
CA ASN A 97 -8.67 -16.75 8.91
C ASN A 97 -9.46 -17.52 7.84
N ILE A 98 -9.13 -17.31 6.56
CA ILE A 98 -9.79 -18.03 5.45
C ILE A 98 -9.46 -19.53 5.51
N SER A 99 -8.21 -19.89 5.77
CA SER A 99 -7.78 -21.29 5.87
C SER A 99 -8.45 -22.01 7.05
N GLU A 100 -8.51 -21.37 8.22
CA GLU A 100 -8.99 -21.96 9.47
C GLU A 100 -10.52 -21.97 9.59
N ASN A 101 -11.19 -20.88 9.22
CA ASN A 101 -12.62 -20.69 9.48
C ASN A 101 -13.52 -20.86 8.25
N TYR A 102 -12.92 -20.91 7.04
CA TYR A 102 -13.65 -21.03 5.79
C TYR A 102 -13.13 -22.19 4.91
N ALA A 103 -12.33 -23.11 5.47
CA ALA A 103 -11.75 -24.25 4.75
C ALA A 103 -11.02 -23.86 3.45
N GLY A 104 -10.33 -22.73 3.44
CA GLY A 104 -9.60 -22.21 2.27
C GLY A 104 -10.49 -21.55 1.20
N LEU A 105 -11.79 -21.42 1.43
CA LEU A 105 -12.75 -20.85 0.48
C LEU A 105 -13.15 -19.43 0.87
N PHE A 106 -13.04 -18.48 -0.05
CA PHE A 106 -13.52 -17.12 0.21
C PHE A 106 -15.04 -17.07 0.32
N PRO A 107 -15.60 -16.36 1.32
CA PRO A 107 -17.05 -16.20 1.43
C PRO A 107 -17.60 -15.44 0.22
N LYS A 108 -18.80 -15.82 -0.24
CA LYS A 108 -19.50 -15.13 -1.33
C LYS A 108 -20.27 -13.90 -0.86
N GLU A 109 -20.73 -13.94 0.38
CA GLU A 109 -21.54 -12.88 0.99
C GLU A 109 -20.69 -11.64 1.25
N TYR A 110 -21.14 -10.51 0.74
CA TYR A 110 -20.45 -9.21 0.88
C TYR A 110 -20.14 -8.85 2.34
N ASP A 111 -21.11 -9.10 3.24
CA ASP A 111 -20.96 -8.78 4.67
C ASP A 111 -19.92 -9.68 5.37
N HIS A 112 -19.74 -10.92 4.89
CA HIS A 112 -18.67 -11.78 5.39
C HIS A 112 -17.29 -11.34 4.87
N LEU A 113 -17.20 -10.87 3.64
CA LEU A 113 -15.97 -10.28 3.11
C LEU A 113 -15.56 -9.04 3.90
N LEU A 114 -16.49 -8.18 4.30
CA LEU A 114 -16.21 -6.99 5.11
C LEU A 114 -15.64 -7.31 6.50
N LYS A 115 -15.87 -8.50 7.05
CA LYS A 115 -15.32 -8.93 8.35
C LYS A 115 -13.85 -9.33 8.26
N LEU A 116 -13.32 -9.56 7.06
CA LEU A 116 -11.93 -9.94 6.85
C LEU A 116 -10.98 -8.74 7.10
N LYS A 117 -9.86 -8.99 7.77
CA LYS A 117 -8.89 -7.92 8.09
C LYS A 117 -8.32 -7.28 6.81
N GLY A 118 -8.38 -5.96 6.72
CA GLY A 118 -7.87 -5.21 5.57
C GLY A 118 -8.77 -5.24 4.34
N VAL A 119 -9.94 -5.86 4.42
CA VAL A 119 -10.99 -5.84 3.39
C VAL A 119 -12.00 -4.75 3.74
N GLY A 120 -11.91 -3.63 3.04
CA GLY A 120 -12.90 -2.55 3.13
C GLY A 120 -13.99 -2.68 2.06
N PRO A 121 -14.96 -1.73 2.03
CA PRO A 121 -16.08 -1.74 1.07
C PRO A 121 -15.65 -1.88 -0.39
N TYR A 122 -14.58 -1.21 -0.79
CA TYR A 122 -14.01 -1.33 -2.13
C TYR A 122 -13.53 -2.76 -2.43
N THR A 123 -12.67 -3.32 -1.57
CA THR A 123 -12.09 -4.66 -1.79
C THR A 123 -13.18 -5.74 -1.72
N ALA A 124 -14.16 -5.60 -0.82
CA ALA A 124 -15.31 -6.51 -0.76
C ALA A 124 -16.14 -6.46 -2.05
N ALA A 125 -16.44 -5.25 -2.58
CA ALA A 125 -17.15 -5.08 -3.84
C ALA A 125 -16.36 -5.65 -5.03
N ALA A 126 -15.03 -5.47 -5.05
CA ALA A 126 -14.16 -6.01 -6.09
C ALA A 126 -14.20 -7.56 -6.10
N ILE A 127 -14.02 -8.20 -4.94
CA ILE A 127 -14.11 -9.67 -4.84
C ILE A 127 -15.51 -10.15 -5.24
N SER A 128 -16.58 -9.55 -4.68
CA SER A 128 -17.96 -9.92 -4.98
C SER A 128 -18.28 -9.80 -6.47
N SER A 129 -17.83 -8.73 -7.10
CA SER A 129 -18.11 -8.46 -8.51
C SER A 129 -17.23 -9.29 -9.44
N PHE A 130 -15.92 -9.34 -9.24
CA PHE A 130 -15.01 -10.00 -10.18
C PHE A 130 -15.04 -11.52 -10.07
N ALA A 131 -15.09 -12.07 -8.84
CA ALA A 131 -15.14 -13.53 -8.64
C ALA A 131 -16.53 -14.11 -8.86
N TYR A 132 -17.56 -13.43 -8.36
CA TYR A 132 -18.89 -14.01 -8.21
C TYR A 132 -19.97 -13.34 -9.08
N ASP A 133 -19.60 -12.34 -9.89
CA ASP A 133 -20.52 -11.53 -10.70
C ASP A 133 -21.70 -10.93 -9.90
N LEU A 134 -21.48 -10.66 -8.60
CA LEU A 134 -22.49 -10.03 -7.76
C LEU A 134 -22.55 -8.51 -8.01
N PRO A 135 -23.75 -7.91 -7.95
CA PRO A 135 -23.98 -6.54 -8.39
C PRO A 135 -23.56 -5.48 -7.34
N PHE A 136 -22.29 -5.47 -6.98
CA PHE A 136 -21.68 -4.47 -6.11
C PHE A 136 -20.77 -3.53 -6.92
N ALA A 137 -20.99 -2.22 -6.79
CA ALA A 137 -20.18 -1.22 -7.47
C ALA A 137 -18.85 -1.02 -6.75
N VAL A 138 -17.75 -1.03 -7.50
CA VAL A 138 -16.43 -0.62 -6.97
C VAL A 138 -16.30 0.90 -7.01
N VAL A 139 -15.78 1.51 -5.94
CA VAL A 139 -15.57 2.96 -5.87
C VAL A 139 -14.15 3.23 -5.37
N ASP A 140 -13.23 3.33 -6.32
CA ASP A 140 -11.84 3.73 -6.09
C ASP A 140 -11.61 5.21 -6.44
N GLY A 141 -10.36 5.69 -6.35
CA GLY A 141 -10.00 7.05 -6.74
C GLY A 141 -10.29 7.38 -8.21
N ASN A 142 -10.29 6.38 -9.10
CA ASN A 142 -10.64 6.57 -10.51
C ASN A 142 -12.14 6.79 -10.65
N VAL A 143 -12.94 5.97 -10.00
CA VAL A 143 -14.41 6.04 -10.03
C VAL A 143 -14.90 7.35 -9.41
N PHE A 144 -14.39 7.75 -8.24
CA PHE A 144 -14.69 9.06 -7.66
C PHE A 144 -14.43 10.19 -8.64
N ARG A 145 -13.30 10.18 -9.32
CA ARG A 145 -12.93 11.22 -10.28
C ARG A 145 -13.83 11.27 -11.50
N ILE A 146 -14.16 10.10 -12.08
CA ILE A 146 -15.05 10.01 -13.23
C ILE A 146 -16.43 10.55 -12.86
N LEU A 147 -16.99 10.09 -11.75
CA LEU A 147 -18.32 10.48 -11.31
C LEU A 147 -18.37 11.96 -10.96
N ALA A 148 -17.39 12.47 -10.21
CA ALA A 148 -17.31 13.90 -9.88
C ALA A 148 -17.24 14.76 -11.15
N ARG A 149 -16.42 14.39 -12.12
CA ARG A 149 -16.27 15.15 -13.38
C ARG A 149 -17.49 15.01 -14.29
N HIS A 150 -17.96 13.79 -14.52
CA HIS A 150 -19.07 13.54 -15.46
C HIS A 150 -20.35 14.20 -14.98
N PHE A 151 -20.68 14.08 -13.69
CA PHE A 151 -21.91 14.64 -13.10
C PHE A 151 -21.72 16.03 -12.48
N GLY A 152 -20.52 16.62 -12.54
CA GLY A 152 -20.24 17.97 -12.03
C GLY A 152 -20.38 18.09 -10.52
N ILE A 153 -20.07 17.06 -9.75
CA ILE A 153 -20.28 17.00 -8.30
C ILE A 153 -19.13 17.69 -7.57
N ASN A 154 -19.43 18.74 -6.80
CA ASN A 154 -18.45 19.49 -6.01
C ASN A 154 -18.32 18.98 -4.55
N THR A 155 -19.16 18.05 -4.11
CA THR A 155 -19.07 17.46 -2.77
C THR A 155 -17.71 16.77 -2.62
N PRO A 156 -16.93 17.06 -1.54
CA PRO A 156 -15.63 16.44 -1.34
C PRO A 156 -15.74 14.91 -1.23
N ILE A 157 -14.92 14.21 -2.01
CA ILE A 157 -14.97 12.74 -2.11
C ILE A 157 -14.54 12.01 -0.83
N ASP A 158 -13.78 12.68 0.03
CA ASP A 158 -13.25 12.17 1.31
C ASP A 158 -14.11 12.54 2.51
N SER A 159 -15.12 13.43 2.35
CA SER A 159 -16.13 13.71 3.37
C SER A 159 -17.09 12.53 3.58
N PHE A 160 -17.73 12.48 4.74
CA PHE A 160 -18.76 11.46 5.04
C PHE A 160 -19.93 11.51 4.04
N VAL A 161 -20.46 12.71 3.79
CA VAL A 161 -21.54 12.93 2.83
C VAL A 161 -21.13 12.53 1.42
N GLY A 162 -19.90 12.90 1.02
CA GLY A 162 -19.36 12.54 -0.29
C GLY A 162 -19.27 11.04 -0.48
N LYS A 163 -18.76 10.31 0.49
CA LYS A 163 -18.68 8.85 0.42
C LYS A 163 -20.05 8.21 0.22
N ILE A 164 -21.08 8.64 0.95
CA ILE A 164 -22.45 8.13 0.78
C ILE A 164 -22.97 8.44 -0.61
N LEU A 165 -22.85 9.70 -1.04
CA LEU A 165 -23.34 10.18 -2.34
C LEU A 165 -22.73 9.39 -3.50
N PHE A 166 -21.40 9.28 -3.54
CA PHE A 166 -20.70 8.64 -4.64
C PHE A 166 -20.90 7.13 -4.66
N ASN A 167 -20.96 6.46 -3.49
CA ASN A 167 -21.26 5.02 -3.44
C ASN A 167 -22.67 4.73 -3.94
N LYS A 168 -23.68 5.53 -3.54
CA LYS A 168 -25.02 5.41 -4.05
C LYS A 168 -25.08 5.64 -5.56
N LEU A 169 -24.45 6.70 -6.05
CA LEU A 169 -24.43 7.00 -7.48
C LEU A 169 -23.74 5.89 -8.29
N ALA A 170 -22.62 5.35 -7.81
CA ALA A 170 -21.93 4.25 -8.45
C ALA A 170 -22.82 2.99 -8.51
N GLN A 171 -23.53 2.69 -7.42
CA GLN A 171 -24.43 1.55 -7.35
C GLN A 171 -25.65 1.71 -8.28
N ASP A 172 -26.19 2.92 -8.43
CA ASP A 172 -27.28 3.24 -9.34
C ASP A 172 -26.87 3.13 -10.82
N LEU A 173 -25.59 3.45 -11.12
CA LEU A 173 -25.02 3.39 -12.48
C LEU A 173 -24.56 1.99 -12.89
N LEU A 174 -24.41 1.08 -11.94
CA LEU A 174 -23.90 -0.27 -12.18
C LEU A 174 -24.76 -1.07 -13.16
N ASN A 175 -24.13 -1.67 -14.16
CA ASN A 175 -24.79 -2.67 -14.99
C ASN A 175 -24.92 -3.98 -14.21
N LYS A 176 -26.11 -4.22 -13.62
CA LYS A 176 -26.38 -5.42 -12.80
C LYS A 176 -26.32 -6.73 -13.57
N LYS A 177 -26.42 -6.70 -14.90
CA LYS A 177 -26.30 -7.89 -15.75
C LYS A 177 -24.85 -8.26 -16.09
N GLN A 178 -23.94 -7.29 -16.00
CA GLN A 178 -22.52 -7.44 -16.30
C GLN A 178 -21.67 -6.63 -15.29
N PRO A 179 -21.80 -6.92 -13.97
CA PRO A 179 -21.19 -6.07 -12.94
C PRO A 179 -19.65 -6.09 -12.99
N SER A 180 -19.05 -7.27 -13.21
CA SER A 180 -17.60 -7.43 -13.35
C SER A 180 -17.06 -6.62 -14.55
N ALA A 181 -17.69 -6.75 -15.72
CA ALA A 181 -17.29 -6.03 -16.92
C ALA A 181 -17.44 -4.51 -16.75
N TYR A 182 -18.54 -4.05 -16.14
CA TYR A 182 -18.77 -2.63 -15.86
C TYR A 182 -17.73 -2.06 -14.89
N ASN A 183 -17.48 -2.73 -13.78
CA ASN A 183 -16.52 -2.29 -12.79
C ASN A 183 -15.09 -2.24 -13.37
N GLN A 184 -14.69 -3.24 -14.15
CA GLN A 184 -13.42 -3.21 -14.84
C GLN A 184 -13.37 -2.05 -15.86
N ALA A 185 -14.43 -1.81 -16.61
CA ALA A 185 -14.50 -0.75 -17.61
C ALA A 185 -14.33 0.64 -16.98
N ILE A 186 -15.03 0.94 -15.87
CA ILE A 186 -14.94 2.25 -15.24
C ILE A 186 -13.57 2.50 -14.61
N MET A 187 -12.94 1.49 -14.02
CA MET A 187 -11.58 1.62 -13.49
C MET A 187 -10.56 1.83 -14.61
N ASP A 188 -10.64 1.07 -15.69
CA ASP A 188 -9.74 1.23 -16.84
C ASP A 188 -9.93 2.59 -17.52
N PHE A 189 -11.18 3.05 -17.67
CA PHE A 189 -11.49 4.38 -18.21
C PHE A 189 -10.87 5.49 -17.39
N GLY A 190 -10.91 5.38 -16.07
CA GLY A 190 -10.25 6.33 -15.17
C GLY A 190 -8.73 6.30 -15.25
N ALA A 191 -8.16 5.14 -15.47
CA ALA A 191 -6.72 4.99 -15.58
C ALA A 191 -6.15 5.48 -16.93
N THR A 192 -6.92 5.34 -18.03
CA THR A 192 -6.42 5.58 -19.39
C THR A 192 -6.95 6.86 -20.03
N ILE A 193 -8.21 7.18 -19.83
CA ILE A 193 -8.90 8.33 -20.47
C ILE A 193 -9.08 9.48 -19.49
N CYS A 194 -9.88 9.28 -18.43
CA CYS A 194 -10.16 10.32 -17.43
C CYS A 194 -9.07 10.40 -16.37
N LYS A 195 -7.81 10.61 -16.79
CA LYS A 195 -6.63 10.66 -15.92
C LYS A 195 -6.66 11.81 -14.92
N PRO A 196 -5.92 11.69 -13.77
CA PRO A 196 -5.84 12.78 -12.79
C PRO A 196 -5.28 14.07 -13.40
N LYS A 197 -4.18 13.94 -14.15
CA LYS A 197 -3.52 15.02 -14.88
C LYS A 197 -3.63 14.73 -16.38
N LEU A 198 -3.84 15.77 -17.18
CA LEU A 198 -3.94 15.69 -18.64
C LEU A 198 -4.92 14.58 -19.11
N PRO A 199 -6.20 14.62 -18.71
CA PRO A 199 -7.19 13.69 -19.23
C PRO A 199 -7.43 13.92 -20.72
N LEU A 200 -7.81 12.86 -21.44
CA LEU A 200 -8.06 12.89 -22.88
C LEU A 200 -9.50 13.33 -23.17
N CYS A 201 -9.85 14.59 -22.83
CA CYS A 201 -11.22 15.07 -22.89
C CYS A 201 -11.76 15.21 -24.31
N ASP A 202 -10.95 15.63 -25.26
CA ASP A 202 -11.37 15.90 -26.64
C ASP A 202 -11.79 14.62 -27.39
N THR A 203 -11.14 13.49 -27.09
CA THR A 203 -11.43 12.16 -27.64
C THR A 203 -12.31 11.30 -26.71
N CYS A 204 -12.75 11.86 -25.58
CA CYS A 204 -13.53 11.12 -24.60
C CYS A 204 -14.95 10.86 -25.11
N ILE A 205 -15.43 9.62 -25.01
CA ILE A 205 -16.81 9.25 -25.40
C ILE A 205 -17.89 10.02 -24.63
N PHE A 206 -17.53 10.61 -23.50
CA PHE A 206 -18.43 11.40 -22.66
C PHE A 206 -18.24 12.93 -22.81
N ASN A 207 -17.42 13.42 -23.77
CA ASN A 207 -17.13 14.86 -23.89
C ASN A 207 -18.39 15.72 -24.02
N LYS A 208 -19.39 15.25 -24.80
CA LYS A 208 -20.67 15.94 -25.02
C LYS A 208 -21.60 15.95 -23.80
N THR A 209 -21.40 15.04 -22.84
CA THR A 209 -22.28 14.90 -21.66
C THR A 209 -21.57 15.23 -20.34
N CYS A 210 -20.24 15.35 -20.34
CA CYS A 210 -19.45 15.61 -19.14
C CYS A 210 -19.61 17.07 -18.67
N LEU A 211 -20.21 17.25 -17.47
CA LEU A 211 -20.45 18.57 -16.91
C LEU A 211 -19.16 19.30 -16.53
N ALA A 212 -18.13 18.57 -16.06
CA ALA A 212 -16.85 19.21 -15.77
C ALA A 212 -16.16 19.75 -17.02
N PHE A 213 -16.25 19.05 -18.15
CA PHE A 213 -15.68 19.52 -19.41
C PHE A 213 -16.44 20.74 -19.93
N LYS A 214 -17.76 20.67 -19.97
CA LYS A 214 -18.61 21.79 -20.39
C LYS A 214 -18.41 23.10 -19.58
N ASN A 215 -18.12 22.92 -18.28
CA ASN A 215 -18.02 24.05 -17.34
C ASN A 215 -16.56 24.40 -16.99
N ASN A 216 -15.57 23.91 -17.72
CA ASN A 216 -14.14 24.13 -17.46
C ASN A 216 -13.67 23.72 -16.04
N LYS A 217 -14.30 22.69 -15.42
CA LYS A 217 -14.04 22.24 -14.04
C LYS A 217 -13.20 20.96 -13.96
N VAL A 218 -12.64 20.48 -15.07
CA VAL A 218 -11.90 19.21 -15.12
C VAL A 218 -10.70 19.18 -14.15
N ASN A 219 -10.00 20.29 -14.02
CA ASN A 219 -8.79 20.40 -13.21
C ASN A 219 -9.07 20.56 -11.70
N ILE A 220 -10.28 20.99 -11.32
CA ILE A 220 -10.67 21.19 -9.93
C ILE A 220 -11.47 20.02 -9.34
N LEU A 221 -12.01 19.13 -10.20
CA LEU A 221 -12.74 17.96 -9.78
C LEU A 221 -11.89 16.69 -9.88
N PRO A 222 -11.99 15.78 -8.89
CA PRO A 222 -12.84 15.83 -7.69
C PRO A 222 -12.27 16.75 -6.60
N VAL A 223 -13.16 17.34 -5.79
CA VAL A 223 -12.79 18.12 -4.61
C VAL A 223 -12.38 17.19 -3.48
N LYS A 224 -11.40 17.59 -2.66
CA LYS A 224 -10.99 16.97 -1.40
C LYS A 224 -11.01 17.99 -0.28
N GLU A 225 -11.46 17.57 0.88
CA GLU A 225 -11.54 18.39 2.09
C GLU A 225 -10.23 18.31 2.90
N THR A 226 -9.67 17.11 2.98
CA THR A 226 -8.55 16.82 3.89
C THR A 226 -7.21 17.28 3.31
N LYS A 227 -6.53 18.18 4.02
CA LYS A 227 -5.12 18.52 3.78
C LYS A 227 -4.25 17.66 4.68
N LEU A 228 -3.34 16.89 4.09
CA LEU A 228 -2.40 16.05 4.84
C LEU A 228 -1.28 16.91 5.43
N VAL A 229 -1.22 16.99 6.76
CA VAL A 229 -0.06 17.53 7.49
C VAL A 229 0.90 16.37 7.77
N LYS A 230 2.15 16.48 7.33
CA LYS A 230 3.16 15.45 7.54
C LYS A 230 3.91 15.69 8.83
N LYS A 231 4.02 14.65 9.69
CA LYS A 231 4.86 14.67 10.88
C LYS A 231 6.33 14.52 10.46
N GLN A 232 7.23 15.37 11.00
CA GLN A 232 8.66 15.21 10.84
C GLN A 232 9.21 14.32 11.96
N ARG A 233 10.14 13.37 11.63
CA ARG A 233 10.77 12.46 12.59
C ARG A 233 12.26 12.36 12.28
N TYR A 234 13.10 12.25 13.33
CA TYR A 234 14.55 12.21 13.21
C TYR A 234 15.09 10.92 13.82
N PHE A 235 15.66 10.05 12.98
CA PHE A 235 16.09 8.71 13.32
C PHE A 235 17.63 8.60 13.29
N TYR A 236 18.21 8.21 14.40
CA TYR A 236 19.62 7.89 14.52
C TYR A 236 19.76 6.39 14.74
N TYR A 237 20.13 5.67 13.69
CA TYR A 237 20.35 4.22 13.76
C TYR A 237 21.79 3.93 14.16
N LEU A 238 21.95 3.23 15.29
CA LEU A 238 23.23 2.72 15.75
C LEU A 238 23.44 1.33 15.16
N VAL A 239 24.35 1.24 14.22
CA VAL A 239 24.76 0.00 13.55
C VAL A 239 25.86 -0.63 14.40
N VAL A 240 25.47 -1.32 15.46
CA VAL A 240 26.38 -1.84 16.48
C VAL A 240 26.86 -3.22 16.08
N LYS A 241 28.20 -3.36 15.99
CA LYS A 241 28.89 -4.60 15.63
C LYS A 241 29.68 -5.16 16.80
N PHE A 242 29.53 -6.46 17.05
CA PHE A 242 30.32 -7.24 17.98
C PHE A 242 30.60 -8.63 17.38
N ASP A 243 31.86 -9.07 17.38
CA ASP A 243 32.30 -10.40 16.87
C ASP A 243 31.72 -10.70 15.46
N ASN A 244 31.87 -9.76 14.52
CA ASN A 244 31.34 -9.86 13.14
C ASN A 244 29.83 -10.07 13.02
N LYS A 245 29.08 -9.81 14.09
CA LYS A 245 27.62 -9.84 14.13
C LYS A 245 27.07 -8.46 14.43
N PHE A 246 25.83 -8.20 14.03
CA PHE A 246 25.15 -6.94 14.25
C PHE A 246 24.01 -7.12 15.25
N TYR A 247 23.84 -6.14 16.13
CA TYR A 247 22.67 -6.04 17.00
C TYR A 247 21.50 -5.51 16.20
N ILE A 248 20.44 -6.31 16.10
CA ILE A 248 19.19 -5.95 15.45
C ILE A 248 18.01 -6.40 16.32
N ARG A 249 16.84 -5.82 16.08
CA ARG A 249 15.60 -6.28 16.71
C ARG A 249 14.45 -6.25 15.72
N LYS A 250 13.40 -6.99 16.00
CA LYS A 250 12.12 -6.88 15.32
C LYS A 250 11.27 -5.79 15.98
N ARG A 251 10.76 -4.83 15.21
CA ARG A 251 9.88 -3.77 15.72
C ARG A 251 8.53 -4.38 16.12
N THR A 252 8.16 -4.29 17.39
CA THR A 252 6.88 -4.80 17.93
C THR A 252 5.86 -3.70 18.17
N GLU A 253 6.31 -2.46 18.29
CA GLU A 253 5.49 -1.30 18.60
C GLU A 253 4.47 -1.00 17.47
N LYS A 254 3.28 -0.53 17.83
CA LYS A 254 2.24 -0.05 16.90
C LYS A 254 2.65 1.28 16.25
N ASP A 255 3.65 1.21 15.38
CA ASP A 255 4.19 2.35 14.64
C ASP A 255 4.45 1.92 13.18
N ILE A 256 5.03 2.83 12.38
CA ILE A 256 5.53 2.49 11.05
C ILE A 256 6.49 1.31 11.14
N TRP A 257 6.50 0.49 10.09
CA TRP A 257 7.43 -0.63 9.94
C TRP A 257 7.32 -1.72 11.02
N GLN A 258 6.21 -1.79 11.74
CA GLN A 258 5.94 -2.87 12.69
C GLN A 258 6.13 -4.25 12.01
N ASN A 259 6.76 -5.18 12.70
CA ASN A 259 7.19 -6.51 12.27
C ASN A 259 8.38 -6.55 11.30
N LEU A 260 9.00 -5.40 11.00
CA LEU A 260 10.27 -5.35 10.27
C LEU A 260 11.45 -5.33 11.24
N TRP A 261 12.60 -5.74 10.74
CA TRP A 261 13.85 -5.68 11.46
C TRP A 261 14.48 -4.27 11.40
N GLU A 262 15.16 -3.90 12.45
CA GLU A 262 15.88 -2.62 12.53
C GLU A 262 17.16 -2.75 13.37
N PHE A 263 18.10 -1.83 13.14
CA PHE A 263 19.20 -1.58 14.06
C PHE A 263 18.73 -0.86 15.32
N ILE A 264 19.60 -0.64 16.28
CA ILE A 264 19.27 0.12 17.48
C ILE A 264 18.87 1.54 17.09
N LEU A 265 17.61 1.89 17.32
CA LEU A 265 17.07 3.22 16.98
C LEU A 265 17.06 4.13 18.20
N VAL A 266 17.54 5.36 17.99
CA VAL A 266 17.27 6.51 18.84
C VAL A 266 16.51 7.54 18.03
N GLU A 267 15.26 7.82 18.42
CA GLU A 267 14.46 8.89 17.82
C GLU A 267 14.66 10.18 18.62
N MET A 268 14.99 11.27 17.91
CA MET A 268 15.18 12.58 18.50
C MET A 268 14.04 13.52 18.13
N PRO A 269 13.67 14.49 19.00
CA PRO A 269 12.59 15.43 18.72
C PRO A 269 12.95 16.42 17.60
N GLU A 270 14.24 16.68 17.42
CA GLU A 270 14.80 17.58 16.41
C GLU A 270 16.05 17.00 15.78
N LYS A 271 16.46 17.57 14.65
CA LYS A 271 17.70 17.21 13.98
C LYS A 271 18.87 17.89 14.71
N ILE A 272 19.82 17.09 15.14
CA ILE A 272 21.08 17.57 15.73
C ILE A 272 22.27 16.96 14.98
N GLU A 273 23.40 17.62 15.01
CA GLU A 273 24.62 17.11 14.39
C GLU A 273 25.14 15.87 15.11
N ILE A 274 25.81 14.99 14.38
CA ILE A 274 26.20 13.66 14.89
C ILE A 274 27.17 13.79 16.07
N GLU A 275 28.08 14.77 16.02
CA GLU A 275 29.04 15.08 17.09
C GLU A 275 28.37 15.54 18.38
N GLN A 276 27.18 16.14 18.27
CA GLN A 276 26.35 16.50 19.42
C GLN A 276 25.55 15.29 19.90
N PHE A 277 24.98 14.52 18.95
CA PHE A 277 24.18 13.33 19.24
C PHE A 277 24.97 12.30 20.08
N ILE A 278 26.21 11.99 19.74
CA ILE A 278 27.03 11.00 20.47
C ILE A 278 27.36 11.43 21.91
N LYS A 279 27.17 12.68 22.26
CA LYS A 279 27.35 13.22 23.63
C LYS A 279 26.04 13.18 24.45
N THR A 280 24.91 12.80 23.84
CA THR A 280 23.61 12.77 24.52
C THR A 280 23.48 11.59 25.46
N LYS A 281 22.65 11.74 26.50
CA LYS A 281 22.26 10.64 27.38
C LYS A 281 21.54 9.52 26.59
N SER A 282 20.75 9.89 25.58
CA SER A 282 20.02 8.95 24.73
C SER A 282 20.95 8.01 23.96
N PHE A 283 22.08 8.50 23.46
CA PHE A 283 23.12 7.68 22.86
C PHE A 283 23.79 6.79 23.92
N ALA A 284 24.25 7.37 25.04
CA ALA A 284 24.98 6.68 26.09
C ALA A 284 24.17 5.52 26.73
N GLN A 285 22.85 5.64 26.77
CA GLN A 285 21.96 4.58 27.27
C GLN A 285 21.83 3.37 26.34
N LYS A 286 22.18 3.50 25.07
CA LYS A 286 22.01 2.45 24.04
C LYS A 286 23.31 1.69 23.76
N VAL A 287 24.45 2.20 24.20
CA VAL A 287 25.77 1.58 23.99
C VAL A 287 26.52 1.53 25.31
N ASN A 288 27.47 0.61 25.42
CA ASN A 288 28.33 0.53 26.61
C ASN A 288 29.54 1.47 26.52
N LYS A 289 30.30 1.59 27.62
CA LYS A 289 31.49 2.47 27.70
C LYS A 289 32.61 2.08 26.72
N THR A 290 32.58 0.85 26.17
CA THR A 290 33.60 0.36 25.22
C THR A 290 33.23 0.65 23.78
N ALA A 291 32.14 1.39 23.55
CA ALA A 291 31.67 1.73 22.21
C ALA A 291 32.62 2.69 21.51
N ALA A 292 33.13 2.29 20.37
CA ALA A 292 33.94 3.13 19.49
C ALA A 292 33.16 3.44 18.20
N VAL A 293 32.81 4.71 17.99
CA VAL A 293 32.24 5.17 16.73
C VAL A 293 33.34 5.07 15.65
N LYS A 294 33.08 4.27 14.62
CA LYS A 294 33.99 4.05 13.49
C LYS A 294 33.74 5.00 12.34
N ASN A 295 32.46 5.17 12.01
CA ASN A 295 32.03 5.99 10.87
C ASN A 295 30.55 6.31 11.01
N TYR A 296 30.08 7.27 10.24
CA TYR A 296 28.65 7.59 10.11
C TYR A 296 28.29 8.00 8.69
N SER A 297 27.04 7.78 8.33
CA SER A 297 26.51 8.17 7.03
C SER A 297 26.04 9.62 7.01
N PRO A 298 25.91 10.22 5.82
CA PRO A 298 25.09 11.43 5.69
C PRO A 298 23.64 11.15 6.10
N PHE A 299 22.87 12.21 6.30
CA PHE A 299 21.43 12.08 6.55
C PHE A 299 20.69 11.62 5.29
N TYR A 300 19.88 10.59 5.46
CA TYR A 300 18.91 10.11 4.47
C TYR A 300 17.57 10.77 4.74
N LYS A 301 16.77 10.93 3.68
CA LYS A 301 15.41 11.43 3.78
C LYS A 301 14.46 10.49 3.08
N GLN A 302 13.38 10.08 3.76
CA GLN A 302 12.30 9.29 3.19
C GLN A 302 10.96 9.95 3.48
N GLN A 303 10.20 10.23 2.40
CA GLN A 303 8.84 10.72 2.52
C GLN A 303 7.86 9.55 2.54
N LEU A 304 7.04 9.49 3.56
CA LEU A 304 5.86 8.62 3.66
C LEU A 304 4.59 9.47 3.50
N THR A 305 3.43 8.83 3.44
CA THR A 305 2.16 9.55 3.24
C THR A 305 1.89 10.57 4.36
N HIS A 306 2.08 10.16 5.62
CA HIS A 306 1.75 10.98 6.80
C HIS A 306 2.97 11.49 7.56
N GLN A 307 4.18 11.13 7.15
CA GLN A 307 5.41 11.52 7.84
C GLN A 307 6.58 11.66 6.87
N THR A 308 7.55 12.48 7.27
CA THR A 308 8.87 12.56 6.65
C THR A 308 9.88 12.10 7.69
N ILE A 309 10.75 11.17 7.31
CA ILE A 309 11.80 10.65 8.16
C ILE A 309 13.12 11.19 7.63
N GLU A 310 13.87 11.84 8.48
CA GLU A 310 15.29 12.15 8.26
C GLU A 310 16.11 11.37 9.27
N GLY A 311 17.22 10.80 8.86
CA GLY A 311 18.07 10.07 9.80
C GLY A 311 19.38 9.61 9.19
N CYS A 312 20.26 9.13 10.05
CA CYS A 312 21.59 8.66 9.69
C CYS A 312 21.90 7.31 10.34
N PHE A 313 22.99 6.71 9.93
CA PHE A 313 23.49 5.43 10.42
C PHE A 313 24.89 5.65 11.01
N ILE A 314 25.10 5.22 12.26
CA ILE A 314 26.34 5.40 13.00
C ILE A 314 26.91 4.00 13.27
N LEU A 315 28.03 3.69 12.62
CA LEU A 315 28.71 2.40 12.78
C LEU A 315 29.54 2.39 14.06
N ILE A 316 29.25 1.45 14.94
CA ILE A 316 29.87 1.32 16.25
C ILE A 316 30.43 -0.10 16.40
N ASN A 317 31.70 -0.20 16.78
CA ASN A 317 32.30 -1.46 17.17
C ASN A 317 32.38 -1.58 18.68
N LEU A 318 32.03 -2.75 19.20
CA LEU A 318 32.16 -3.08 20.62
C LEU A 318 33.30 -4.06 20.86
N GLN A 319 33.97 -3.90 21.99
CA GLN A 319 34.96 -4.89 22.51
C GLN A 319 34.33 -5.88 23.46
N SER A 320 33.18 -5.57 24.04
CA SER A 320 32.39 -6.45 24.91
C SER A 320 30.92 -6.40 24.51
N PRO A 321 30.14 -7.48 24.75
CA PRO A 321 28.74 -7.52 24.35
C PRO A 321 27.89 -6.50 25.10
N LEU A 322 26.77 -6.07 24.47
CA LEU A 322 25.73 -5.32 25.18
C LEU A 322 25.03 -6.22 26.19
N LEU A 323 24.77 -5.69 27.36
CA LEU A 323 23.99 -6.37 28.42
C LEU A 323 22.47 -6.20 28.22
N ASN A 324 22.02 -5.96 27.00
CA ASN A 324 20.61 -5.72 26.69
C ASN A 324 20.05 -6.88 25.86
N ASN A 325 19.01 -7.56 26.39
CA ASN A 325 18.36 -8.71 25.77
C ASN A 325 17.31 -8.33 24.72
N ASP A 326 17.06 -7.03 24.47
CA ASP A 326 16.06 -6.58 23.48
C ASP A 326 16.54 -6.75 22.03
N PHE A 327 17.82 -7.10 21.84
CA PHE A 327 18.45 -7.21 20.52
C PHE A 327 19.06 -8.58 20.31
N GLU A 328 19.01 -9.04 19.08
CA GLU A 328 19.63 -10.29 18.63
C GLU A 328 20.94 -10.00 17.90
N LEU A 329 21.94 -10.86 18.11
CA LEU A 329 23.21 -10.83 17.39
C LEU A 329 23.11 -11.68 16.11
N VAL A 330 23.12 -11.02 14.96
CA VAL A 330 22.94 -11.66 13.65
C VAL A 330 24.18 -11.47 12.78
N LYS A 331 24.64 -12.56 12.13
CA LYS A 331 25.75 -12.51 11.17
C LYS A 331 25.37 -11.64 9.96
N SER A 332 26.34 -10.90 9.40
CA SER A 332 26.13 -10.08 8.20
C SER A 332 25.48 -10.87 7.06
N SER A 333 25.92 -12.10 6.79
CA SER A 333 25.37 -12.97 5.75
C SER A 333 23.87 -13.25 5.89
N ASN A 334 23.32 -13.18 7.11
CA ASN A 334 21.92 -13.48 7.39
C ASN A 334 21.02 -12.24 7.29
N LEU A 335 21.59 -11.02 7.35
CA LEU A 335 20.80 -9.78 7.24
C LEU A 335 20.01 -9.70 5.94
N LYS A 336 20.57 -10.20 4.83
CA LYS A 336 19.90 -10.23 3.52
C LYS A 336 18.59 -11.04 3.50
N ASN A 337 18.40 -11.97 4.44
CA ASN A 337 17.21 -12.82 4.52
C ASN A 337 16.10 -12.18 5.37
N LEU A 338 16.39 -11.08 6.07
CA LEU A 338 15.48 -10.39 6.95
C LEU A 338 14.82 -9.21 6.23
N ALA A 339 13.57 -8.92 6.58
CA ALA A 339 12.83 -7.79 6.01
C ALA A 339 13.13 -6.50 6.77
N PHE A 340 13.74 -5.52 6.09
CA PHE A 340 14.02 -4.20 6.62
C PHE A 340 13.16 -3.11 5.97
N PRO A 341 12.92 -1.97 6.64
CA PRO A 341 12.37 -0.79 5.98
C PRO A 341 13.23 -0.31 4.82
N ARG A 342 12.62 0.25 3.78
CA ARG A 342 13.35 0.84 2.64
C ARG A 342 14.40 1.86 3.08
N PHE A 343 14.16 2.56 4.17
CA PHE A 343 15.13 3.48 4.77
C PHE A 343 16.45 2.79 5.10
N ILE A 344 16.40 1.58 5.67
CA ILE A 344 17.57 0.78 6.04
C ILE A 344 18.16 0.07 4.81
N THR A 345 17.32 -0.51 3.95
CA THR A 345 17.84 -1.19 2.74
C THR A 345 18.56 -0.23 1.79
N SER A 346 18.14 1.05 1.75
CA SER A 346 18.85 2.08 0.99
C SER A 346 20.24 2.38 1.55
N TYR A 347 20.45 2.20 2.85
CA TYR A 347 21.78 2.29 3.45
C TYR A 347 22.66 1.08 3.06
N PHE A 348 22.11 -0.16 3.07
CA PHE A 348 22.84 -1.34 2.62
C PHE A 348 23.31 -1.23 1.17
N GLU A 349 22.45 -0.74 0.27
CA GLU A 349 22.78 -0.57 -1.16
C GLU A 349 24.00 0.34 -1.37
N LYS A 350 24.19 1.33 -0.50
CA LYS A 350 25.31 2.28 -0.57
C LYS A 350 26.55 1.82 0.22
N ASN A 351 26.40 0.77 1.02
CA ASN A 351 27.47 0.24 1.88
C ASN A 351 27.55 -1.29 1.72
N PRO A 352 28.08 -1.79 0.59
CA PRO A 352 28.05 -3.21 0.24
C PRO A 352 28.91 -4.13 1.15
N THR A 353 29.58 -3.58 2.15
CA THR A 353 30.32 -4.33 3.18
C THR A 353 29.42 -4.96 4.25
N PHE A 354 28.09 -4.81 4.11
CA PHE A 354 27.06 -5.43 4.94
C PHE A 354 26.60 -6.77 4.40
#